data_d34e1e8675a4ea3aada8aa22adf5bf16
#
_entry.id   d34e1e8675a4ea3aada8aa22adf5bf16
#
_cell.length_a   1.000
_cell.length_b   1.000
_cell.length_c   1.000
_cell.angle_alpha   90.00
_cell.angle_beta   90.00
_cell.angle_gamma   90.00
#
_symmetry.space_group_name_H-M   'P 1'
#
loop_
_entity.id
_entity.type
_entity.pdbx_description
1 polymer ?
#
loop_
_entity_poly.entity_id
_entity_poly.type
_entity_poly.pdbx_seq_one_letter_code
_entity_poly.pdbx_strand_id
1 'polypeptide(L)'
;MCSSDLENKSREEKPLDDIYPGQERTLSFKARLIGKEEEMKSAEATLRYRPKNLSAYYESETTFTTQIKDVPLTFEFDLPSKIESGKEIRLRLNYFSNVNYPLSDLGIKLNYPSDFEFLESTPKTLEKTEWDVGLLNLAEGGRIEVLGKIQGTAGQIKIFQADLGQWRDGEFVVLKTANKGVEIIKPLLYIIQEINGNPKYVANLGDLLDYEITFKNIGERILENMFLIMKLEGEIFDFDTLKTDVGRFSKDENKIIFDYTMVPELKKLLPMSEGKIEFWVKIKDEFENKNPEITNTVSLDGFEEIFSNKINSKIEISQKGYFSDEIFGNSGPLPPRVGETTTYTIMWQVKNWNNDLKNVKVKATLPPEVKLTGKIFPETEASKFAFDPESREIVWEIGDLSAGKGPSEPGPNIAFQIALIPTLEQRGKSPILIGEAKVSAEDLWPEATLERISNPVDTTLPDDPTITDEMGIVQ
;
A
#
# COMPACT_ATOMS: atom_id res chain seq x y z
N MET A 1 36.62 -15.25 47.55
CA MET A 1 36.42 -16.67 47.23
C MET A 1 35.10 -16.76 46.52
N CYS A 2 35.14 -17.00 45.23
CA CYS A 2 33.95 -17.16 44.41
C CYS A 2 33.26 -18.47 44.81
N SER A 3 32.01 -18.41 45.24
CA SER A 3 31.21 -19.57 45.53
C SER A 3 30.55 -20.02 44.22
N SER A 4 31.24 -20.94 43.52
CA SER A 4 30.75 -21.58 42.26
C SER A 4 29.78 -22.77 42.52
N ASP A 5 29.26 -22.96 43.73
CA ASP A 5 28.60 -24.20 44.11
C ASP A 5 27.09 -24.12 44.27
N LEU A 6 26.44 -23.13 43.66
CA LEU A 6 24.97 -22.99 43.77
C LEU A 6 24.20 -23.26 42.44
N GLU A 7 24.84 -23.95 41.50
CA GLU A 7 24.21 -24.30 40.25
C GLU A 7 23.29 -25.53 40.42
N ASN A 8 21.99 -25.30 40.24
CA ASN A 8 20.97 -26.30 39.89
C ASN A 8 20.80 -27.53 40.81
N LYS A 9 20.92 -27.41 42.14
CA LYS A 9 20.55 -28.49 43.04
C LYS A 9 19.19 -28.20 43.68
N SER A 10 18.20 -28.99 43.34
CA SER A 10 16.88 -29.00 44.03
C SER A 10 16.94 -29.62 45.40
N ARG A 11 18.05 -30.30 45.74
CA ARG A 11 18.25 -31.00 47.03
C ARG A 11 19.71 -30.92 47.47
N GLU A 12 19.95 -30.61 48.72
CA GLU A 12 21.26 -30.64 49.34
C GLU A 12 21.21 -31.51 50.59
N GLU A 13 22.18 -32.41 50.77
CA GLU A 13 22.28 -33.27 51.93
C GLU A 13 23.58 -32.96 52.68
N LYS A 14 23.46 -32.82 54.01
CA LYS A 14 24.64 -32.59 54.90
C LYS A 14 24.63 -33.60 56.01
N PRO A 15 25.72 -34.37 56.23
CA PRO A 15 25.82 -35.26 57.34
C PRO A 15 25.87 -34.47 58.64
N LEU A 16 25.24 -35.01 59.68
CA LEU A 16 25.33 -34.54 61.06
C LEU A 16 26.15 -35.53 61.86
N ASP A 17 27.05 -35.03 62.70
CA ASP A 17 27.74 -35.84 63.69
C ASP A 17 26.76 -36.31 64.79
N ASP A 18 27.20 -37.28 65.57
CA ASP A 18 26.41 -37.80 66.70
C ASP A 18 25.99 -36.66 67.65
N ILE A 19 24.74 -36.71 68.09
CA ILE A 19 24.16 -35.78 69.06
C ILE A 19 23.88 -36.53 70.36
N TYR A 20 24.55 -36.06 71.37
CA TYR A 20 24.38 -36.65 72.72
C TYR A 20 23.27 -35.94 73.51
N PRO A 21 22.71 -36.57 74.53
CA PRO A 21 21.67 -35.97 75.37
C PRO A 21 22.09 -34.57 75.86
N GLY A 22 21.22 -33.58 75.64
CA GLY A 22 21.44 -32.20 76.04
C GLY A 22 22.28 -31.37 75.01
N GLN A 23 22.69 -31.98 73.92
CA GLN A 23 23.36 -31.25 72.83
C GLN A 23 22.43 -30.84 71.70
N GLU A 24 22.74 -29.70 71.13
CA GLU A 24 22.06 -29.17 69.93
C GLU A 24 23.03 -29.04 68.76
N ARG A 25 22.57 -29.24 67.55
CA ARG A 25 23.31 -29.00 66.33
C ARG A 25 22.50 -28.12 65.41
N THR A 26 23.13 -27.15 64.80
CA THR A 26 22.55 -26.21 63.81
C THR A 26 23.26 -26.38 62.49
N LEU A 27 22.47 -26.61 61.43
CA LEU A 27 22.93 -26.57 60.04
C LEU A 27 22.30 -25.39 59.34
N SER A 28 23.08 -24.75 58.49
CA SER A 28 22.59 -23.68 57.67
C SER A 28 22.71 -24.07 56.18
N PHE A 29 21.64 -23.82 55.47
CA PHE A 29 21.56 -23.98 54.03
C PHE A 29 21.32 -22.60 53.44
N LYS A 30 21.94 -22.35 52.24
CA LYS A 30 21.71 -21.15 51.48
C LYS A 30 21.08 -21.54 50.15
N ALA A 31 19.99 -20.92 49.79
CA ALA A 31 19.32 -21.14 48.52
C ALA A 31 18.99 -19.79 47.87
N ARG A 32 18.93 -19.78 46.56
CA ARG A 32 18.36 -18.69 45.80
C ARG A 32 16.95 -19.07 45.42
N LEU A 33 16.04 -18.15 45.65
CA LEU A 33 14.65 -18.31 45.23
C LEU A 33 14.48 -17.69 43.88
N ILE A 34 13.89 -18.44 42.97
CA ILE A 34 13.63 -18.01 41.61
C ILE A 34 12.16 -18.16 41.31
N GLY A 35 11.56 -17.13 40.80
CA GLY A 35 10.15 -17.00 40.48
C GLY A 35 9.73 -15.55 40.40
N LYS A 36 8.46 -15.31 40.19
CA LYS A 36 7.89 -13.96 40.12
C LYS A 36 7.68 -13.34 41.48
N GLU A 37 7.52 -12.02 41.52
CA GLU A 37 7.09 -11.29 42.71
C GLU A 37 5.80 -11.87 43.28
N GLU A 38 5.71 -11.85 44.62
CA GLU A 38 4.61 -12.39 45.42
C GLU A 38 4.45 -13.93 45.38
N GLU A 39 5.27 -14.65 44.65
CA GLU A 39 5.21 -16.11 44.61
C GLU A 39 5.67 -16.72 45.94
N MET A 40 4.88 -17.66 46.45
CA MET A 40 5.21 -18.42 47.65
C MET A 40 6.13 -19.60 47.29
N LYS A 41 7.27 -19.69 47.95
CA LYS A 41 8.21 -20.81 47.81
C LYS A 41 8.34 -21.55 49.14
N SER A 42 8.31 -22.87 49.06
CA SER A 42 8.44 -23.75 50.23
C SER A 42 9.74 -24.54 50.19
N ALA A 43 10.46 -24.53 51.25
CA ALA A 43 11.61 -25.40 51.48
C ALA A 43 11.23 -26.47 52.50
N GLU A 44 11.51 -27.72 52.17
CA GLU A 44 11.30 -28.87 53.04
C GLU A 44 12.64 -29.34 53.56
N ALA A 45 12.73 -29.59 54.89
CA ALA A 45 13.90 -30.15 55.52
C ALA A 45 13.54 -31.48 56.16
N THR A 46 14.21 -32.54 55.77
CA THR A 46 14.07 -33.89 56.30
C THR A 46 15.30 -34.26 57.09
N LEU A 47 15.10 -34.56 58.39
CA LEU A 47 16.14 -35.07 59.25
C LEU A 47 16.01 -36.59 59.34
N ARG A 48 16.99 -37.32 58.85
CA ARG A 48 17.06 -38.79 59.00
C ARG A 48 18.07 -39.16 60.08
N TYR A 49 17.64 -39.84 61.12
CA TYR A 49 18.45 -40.18 62.28
C TYR A 49 18.21 -41.62 62.77
N ARG A 50 19.20 -42.15 63.46
CA ARG A 50 19.11 -43.49 64.09
C ARG A 50 19.55 -43.38 65.50
N PRO A 51 18.61 -43.68 66.55
CA PRO A 51 19.00 -43.77 67.91
C PRO A 51 20.02 -44.89 68.14
N LYS A 52 20.96 -44.69 69.07
CA LYS A 52 22.10 -45.61 69.29
C LYS A 52 21.69 -47.05 69.60
N ASN A 53 20.50 -47.26 70.21
CA ASN A 53 19.98 -48.51 70.63
C ASN A 53 18.96 -49.16 69.68
N LEU A 54 18.77 -48.55 68.49
CA LEU A 54 17.83 -49.04 67.50
C LEU A 54 18.55 -49.27 66.19
N SER A 55 18.09 -50.29 65.44
CA SER A 55 18.59 -50.57 64.09
C SER A 55 17.82 -49.79 62.98
N ALA A 56 16.63 -49.28 63.34
CA ALA A 56 15.79 -48.55 62.41
C ALA A 56 16.17 -47.08 62.32
N TYR A 57 16.01 -46.52 61.13
CA TYR A 57 16.11 -45.06 60.85
C TYR A 57 14.72 -44.46 61.04
N TYR A 58 14.73 -43.25 61.57
CA TYR A 58 13.56 -42.41 61.73
C TYR A 58 13.75 -41.14 60.92
N GLU A 59 12.67 -40.55 60.44
CA GLU A 59 12.66 -39.29 59.69
C GLU A 59 11.73 -38.30 60.40
N SER A 60 12.19 -37.05 60.35
CA SER A 60 11.39 -35.92 60.85
C SER A 60 11.44 -34.82 59.82
N GLU A 61 10.31 -34.30 59.44
CA GLU A 61 10.16 -33.32 58.38
C GLU A 61 9.66 -32.00 58.95
N THR A 62 10.12 -30.90 58.34
CA THR A 62 9.59 -29.58 58.60
C THR A 62 9.62 -28.75 57.32
N THR A 63 8.65 -27.90 57.12
CA THR A 63 8.49 -27.05 55.96
C THR A 63 8.58 -25.57 56.36
N PHE A 64 9.34 -24.81 55.60
CA PHE A 64 9.41 -23.37 55.71
C PHE A 64 8.92 -22.73 54.42
N THR A 65 7.96 -21.82 54.52
CA THR A 65 7.40 -21.13 53.38
C THR A 65 7.80 -19.64 53.42
N THR A 66 8.24 -19.09 52.32
CA THR A 66 8.58 -17.68 52.19
C THR A 66 8.07 -17.13 50.85
N GLN A 67 7.92 -15.82 50.81
CA GLN A 67 7.44 -15.12 49.63
C GLN A 67 8.59 -14.35 48.95
N ILE A 68 8.65 -14.38 47.62
CA ILE A 68 9.54 -13.53 46.84
C ILE A 68 8.96 -12.11 46.88
N LYS A 69 9.62 -11.20 47.59
CA LYS A 69 9.14 -9.83 47.78
C LYS A 69 9.42 -8.90 46.58
N ASP A 70 10.56 -9.09 45.93
CA ASP A 70 11.01 -8.25 44.83
C ASP A 70 12.00 -9.00 43.92
N VAL A 71 11.90 -8.79 42.66
CA VAL A 71 12.87 -9.21 41.65
C VAL A 71 13.53 -7.94 41.10
N PRO A 72 14.84 -7.69 41.38
CA PRO A 72 15.49 -6.43 41.02
C PRO A 72 15.79 -6.35 39.52
N LEU A 73 14.74 -6.47 38.70
CA LEU A 73 14.72 -6.29 37.26
C LEU A 73 13.78 -5.13 36.92
N THR A 74 14.23 -4.19 36.13
CA THR A 74 13.35 -3.22 35.47
C THR A 74 12.80 -3.87 34.21
N PHE A 75 11.49 -3.88 34.05
CA PHE A 75 10.82 -4.43 32.88
C PHE A 75 9.54 -3.66 32.63
N GLU A 76 9.52 -2.85 31.57
CA GLU A 76 8.45 -1.89 31.34
C GLU A 76 8.20 -1.60 29.87
N PHE A 77 6.95 -1.28 29.58
CA PHE A 77 6.54 -0.79 28.26
C PHE A 77 6.69 0.72 28.15
N ASP A 78 7.26 1.15 27.01
CA ASP A 78 7.18 2.51 26.51
C ASP A 78 6.32 2.49 25.24
N LEU A 79 5.06 2.89 25.38
CA LEU A 79 4.10 3.05 24.31
C LEU A 79 3.02 4.07 24.67
N PRO A 80 2.36 4.69 23.68
CA PRO A 80 1.34 5.69 23.94
C PRO A 80 0.15 5.09 24.70
N SER A 81 -0.46 5.87 25.58
CA SER A 81 -1.66 5.47 26.31
C SER A 81 -2.94 5.51 25.48
N LYS A 82 -2.91 6.18 24.31
CA LYS A 82 -4.03 6.36 23.40
C LYS A 82 -3.58 6.24 21.96
N ILE A 83 -4.39 5.61 21.11
CA ILE A 83 -4.15 5.46 19.68
C ILE A 83 -5.48 5.40 18.92
N GLU A 84 -5.46 5.86 17.67
CA GLU A 84 -6.58 5.68 16.75
C GLU A 84 -6.61 4.27 16.17
N SER A 85 -7.82 3.76 15.91
CA SER A 85 -8.00 2.46 15.27
C SER A 85 -7.36 2.40 13.89
N GLY A 86 -6.60 1.33 13.60
CA GLY A 86 -5.94 1.10 12.31
C GLY A 86 -4.62 1.81 12.11
N LYS A 87 -4.19 2.67 13.04
CA LYS A 87 -2.88 3.34 12.96
C LYS A 87 -1.75 2.42 13.40
N GLU A 88 -0.57 2.71 12.88
CA GLU A 88 0.66 2.03 13.30
C GLU A 88 1.06 2.45 14.70
N ILE A 89 1.44 1.47 15.51
CA ILE A 89 1.95 1.68 16.85
C ILE A 89 3.36 1.10 16.96
N ARG A 90 4.25 1.91 17.49
CA ARG A 90 5.59 1.48 17.86
C ARG A 90 5.64 1.25 19.37
N LEU A 91 5.74 0.00 19.73
CA LEU A 91 5.85 -0.45 21.12
C LEU A 91 7.33 -0.69 21.42
N ARG A 92 7.81 -0.18 22.53
CA ARG A 92 9.14 -0.44 23.06
C ARG A 92 9.01 -1.15 24.38
N LEU A 93 9.80 -2.20 24.56
CA LEU A 93 9.89 -2.95 25.80
C LEU A 93 11.31 -2.85 26.31
N ASN A 94 11.49 -2.16 27.43
CA ASN A 94 12.79 -1.94 28.06
C ASN A 94 13.00 -2.97 29.17
N TYR A 95 14.21 -3.52 29.27
CA TYR A 95 14.60 -4.39 30.36
C TYR A 95 15.99 -4.02 30.85
N PHE A 96 16.21 -4.14 32.19
CA PHE A 96 17.47 -3.81 32.80
C PHE A 96 17.65 -4.60 34.10
N SER A 97 18.88 -5.10 34.35
CA SER A 97 19.21 -5.91 35.53
C SER A 97 19.91 -5.09 36.61
N ASN A 98 19.29 -5.06 37.78
CA ASN A 98 19.94 -4.61 39.04
C ASN A 98 20.33 -5.82 39.91
N VAL A 99 20.25 -7.03 39.38
CA VAL A 99 20.63 -8.27 40.09
C VAL A 99 22.15 -8.36 40.17
N ASN A 100 22.68 -8.63 41.36
CA ASN A 100 24.13 -8.63 41.63
C ASN A 100 24.85 -9.93 41.20
N TYR A 101 24.23 -10.72 40.36
CA TYR A 101 24.81 -11.92 39.73
C TYR A 101 24.23 -12.07 38.30
N PRO A 102 24.96 -12.76 37.41
CA PRO A 102 24.48 -12.95 36.05
C PRO A 102 23.24 -13.86 36.01
N LEU A 103 22.29 -13.50 35.15
CA LEU A 103 21.12 -14.31 34.82
C LEU A 103 21.33 -14.87 33.42
N SER A 104 21.38 -16.21 33.30
CA SER A 104 21.50 -16.90 32.01
C SER A 104 20.14 -17.36 31.47
N ASP A 105 20.14 -17.72 30.21
CA ASP A 105 18.98 -18.34 29.52
C ASP A 105 17.70 -17.52 29.66
N LEU A 106 17.83 -16.21 29.63
CA LEU A 106 16.72 -15.28 29.71
C LEU A 106 16.01 -15.18 28.35
N GLY A 107 14.69 -15.10 28.43
CA GLY A 107 13.82 -14.85 27.31
C GLY A 107 12.71 -13.86 27.62
N ILE A 108 12.13 -13.30 26.60
CA ILE A 108 10.95 -12.43 26.72
C ILE A 108 9.84 -13.01 25.85
N LYS A 109 8.63 -13.11 26.43
CA LYS A 109 7.40 -13.46 25.74
C LYS A 109 6.45 -12.28 25.78
N LEU A 110 5.87 -11.95 24.62
CA LEU A 110 4.95 -10.82 24.45
C LEU A 110 3.59 -11.32 23.97
N ASN A 111 2.55 -11.02 24.74
CA ASN A 111 1.17 -11.32 24.41
C ASN A 111 0.51 -10.06 23.86
N TYR A 112 0.13 -10.10 22.59
CA TYR A 112 -0.59 -9.03 21.93
C TYR A 112 -2.09 -9.13 22.17
N PRO A 113 -2.82 -8.00 22.17
CA PRO A 113 -4.27 -8.04 22.10
C PRO A 113 -4.75 -8.64 20.76
N SER A 114 -5.97 -9.21 20.76
CA SER A 114 -6.51 -10.00 19.63
C SER A 114 -6.52 -9.32 18.28
N ASP A 115 -6.63 -8.00 18.27
CA ASP A 115 -6.75 -7.21 17.03
C ASP A 115 -5.46 -6.45 16.71
N PHE A 116 -4.32 -6.97 17.19
CA PHE A 116 -3.00 -6.45 16.87
C PHE A 116 -2.37 -7.23 15.71
N GLU A 117 -1.99 -6.52 14.66
CA GLU A 117 -1.23 -7.04 13.52
C GLU A 117 0.25 -6.73 13.70
N PHE A 118 1.07 -7.76 13.89
CA PHE A 118 2.53 -7.63 13.96
C PHE A 118 3.10 -7.37 12.56
N LEU A 119 3.93 -6.33 12.40
CA LEU A 119 4.62 -6.00 11.16
C LEU A 119 6.10 -6.40 11.24
N GLU A 120 6.85 -5.83 12.16
CA GLU A 120 8.29 -6.08 12.31
C GLU A 120 8.78 -5.89 13.75
N SER A 121 9.99 -6.36 14.05
CA SER A 121 10.66 -6.10 15.33
C SER A 121 12.16 -5.94 15.21
N THR A 122 12.74 -5.20 16.16
CA THR A 122 14.19 -5.05 16.36
C THR A 122 14.52 -5.26 17.84
N PRO A 123 15.37 -6.27 18.22
CA PRO A 123 15.90 -7.31 17.37
C PRO A 123 14.83 -8.23 16.77
N LYS A 124 15.21 -9.02 15.74
CA LYS A 124 14.28 -9.97 15.12
C LYS A 124 13.77 -10.97 16.13
N THR A 125 12.48 -11.24 16.10
CA THR A 125 11.80 -12.23 16.95
C THR A 125 12.02 -13.66 16.45
N LEU A 126 11.89 -14.63 17.32
CA LEU A 126 11.91 -16.06 16.98
C LEU A 126 10.57 -16.49 16.36
N GLU A 127 9.43 -16.13 17.01
CA GLU A 127 8.08 -16.52 16.57
C GLU A 127 7.06 -15.35 16.68
N LYS A 128 7.43 -14.13 16.29
CA LYS A 128 6.63 -12.89 16.46
C LYS A 128 6.38 -12.45 17.90
N THR A 129 6.42 -13.38 18.84
CA THR A 129 6.06 -13.18 20.27
C THR A 129 7.20 -13.48 21.22
N GLU A 130 8.32 -14.04 20.76
CA GLU A 130 9.41 -14.49 21.63
C GLU A 130 10.76 -13.94 21.20
N TRP A 131 11.58 -13.53 22.18
CA TRP A 131 12.96 -13.04 22.00
C TRP A 131 13.89 -13.75 22.96
N ASP A 132 15.03 -14.18 22.46
CA ASP A 132 16.14 -14.65 23.27
C ASP A 132 16.95 -13.44 23.77
N VAL A 133 17.07 -13.30 25.08
CA VAL A 133 17.88 -12.27 25.73
C VAL A 133 19.24 -12.83 26.13
N GLY A 134 19.33 -14.13 26.36
CA GLY A 134 20.55 -14.83 26.73
C GLY A 134 21.06 -14.50 28.14
N LEU A 135 22.33 -14.06 28.26
CA LEU A 135 22.98 -13.68 29.50
C LEU A 135 22.79 -12.19 29.80
N LEU A 136 22.38 -11.86 31.00
CA LEU A 136 22.21 -10.49 31.46
C LEU A 136 22.98 -10.29 32.79
N ASN A 137 24.00 -9.45 32.76
CA ASN A 137 24.81 -9.14 33.93
C ASN A 137 24.24 -7.95 34.73
N LEU A 138 24.85 -7.66 35.87
CA LEU A 138 24.55 -6.46 36.67
C LEU A 138 24.71 -5.20 35.81
N ALA A 139 23.78 -4.28 35.88
CA ALA A 139 23.74 -3.03 35.15
C ALA A 139 23.74 -3.18 33.62
N GLU A 140 23.33 -4.34 33.11
CA GLU A 140 23.04 -4.57 31.71
C GLU A 140 21.54 -4.52 31.43
N GLY A 141 21.19 -4.15 30.23
CA GLY A 141 19.82 -4.09 29.75
C GLY A 141 19.74 -3.96 28.24
N GLY A 142 18.53 -3.90 27.77
CA GLY A 142 18.28 -3.76 26.34
C GLY A 142 16.86 -3.26 26.07
N ARG A 143 16.54 -3.22 24.78
CA ARG A 143 15.24 -2.79 24.28
C ARG A 143 14.80 -3.68 23.13
N ILE A 144 13.54 -4.02 23.13
CA ILE A 144 12.85 -4.60 21.99
C ILE A 144 11.92 -3.54 21.43
N GLU A 145 11.98 -3.28 20.14
CA GLU A 145 11.01 -2.45 19.42
C GLU A 145 10.15 -3.35 18.55
N VAL A 146 8.84 -3.16 18.60
CA VAL A 146 7.86 -3.84 17.74
C VAL A 146 7.01 -2.79 17.04
N LEU A 147 6.89 -2.90 15.73
CA LEU A 147 5.97 -2.14 14.92
C LEU A 147 4.78 -3.02 14.58
N GLY A 148 3.59 -2.48 14.71
CA GLY A 148 2.35 -3.18 14.36
C GLY A 148 1.19 -2.23 14.18
N LYS A 149 0.02 -2.77 13.83
CA LYS A 149 -1.25 -2.04 13.74
C LYS A 149 -2.24 -2.58 14.75
N ILE A 150 -3.05 -1.71 15.33
CA ILE A 150 -4.06 -2.12 16.29
C ILE A 150 -5.43 -1.64 15.84
N GLN A 151 -6.43 -2.55 15.86
CA GLN A 151 -7.80 -2.23 15.54
C GLN A 151 -8.68 -2.30 16.78
N GLY A 152 -9.79 -1.57 16.75
CA GLY A 152 -10.76 -1.60 17.83
C GLY A 152 -11.78 -0.47 17.74
N THR A 153 -12.80 -0.53 18.58
CA THR A 153 -13.80 0.55 18.71
C THR A 153 -13.35 1.57 19.74
N ALA A 154 -13.67 2.83 19.51
CA ALA A 154 -13.33 3.90 20.44
C ALA A 154 -13.84 3.65 21.84
N GLY A 155 -13.00 3.90 22.85
CA GLY A 155 -13.24 3.60 24.25
C GLY A 155 -12.78 2.21 24.68
N GLN A 156 -12.40 1.31 23.76
CA GLN A 156 -11.80 0.03 24.13
C GLN A 156 -10.37 0.22 24.65
N ILE A 157 -10.03 -0.52 25.71
CA ILE A 157 -8.66 -0.61 26.19
C ILE A 157 -8.07 -1.93 25.70
N LYS A 158 -6.98 -1.85 24.96
CA LYS A 158 -6.20 -2.99 24.47
C LYS A 158 -5.00 -3.19 25.38
N ILE A 159 -4.86 -4.39 25.94
CA ILE A 159 -3.81 -4.69 26.91
C ILE A 159 -2.69 -5.46 26.22
N PHE A 160 -1.46 -4.93 26.31
CA PHE A 160 -0.22 -5.61 25.99
C PHE A 160 0.35 -6.17 27.30
N GLN A 161 0.78 -7.42 27.26
CA GLN A 161 1.43 -8.09 28.38
C GLN A 161 2.75 -8.68 27.90
N ALA A 162 3.80 -8.51 28.69
CA ALA A 162 5.09 -9.15 28.45
C ALA A 162 5.59 -9.83 29.71
N ASP A 163 6.22 -10.99 29.52
CA ASP A 163 6.84 -11.77 30.57
C ASP A 163 8.36 -11.89 30.27
N LEU A 164 9.18 -11.44 31.21
CA LEU A 164 10.64 -11.69 31.25
C LEU A 164 10.87 -12.87 32.17
N GLY A 165 11.47 -13.92 31.64
CA GLY A 165 11.67 -15.17 32.38
C GLY A 165 12.96 -15.86 32.00
N GLN A 166 13.21 -16.99 32.67
CA GLN A 166 14.36 -17.84 32.47
C GLN A 166 13.92 -19.24 32.03
N TRP A 167 14.58 -19.77 31.01
CA TRP A 167 14.40 -21.16 30.60
C TRP A 167 15.15 -22.10 31.53
N ARG A 168 14.46 -23.08 32.13
CA ARG A 168 15.01 -24.09 33.03
C ARG A 168 14.38 -25.43 32.74
N ASP A 169 15.20 -26.41 32.47
CA ASP A 169 14.75 -27.81 32.23
C ASP A 169 13.60 -27.89 31.20
N GLY A 170 13.60 -26.94 30.22
CA GLY A 170 12.57 -26.85 29.17
C GLY A 170 11.31 -26.07 29.57
N GLU A 171 11.24 -25.57 30.81
CA GLU A 171 10.14 -24.73 31.31
C GLU A 171 10.55 -23.25 31.35
N PHE A 172 9.60 -22.37 31.01
CA PHE A 172 9.79 -20.91 31.11
C PHE A 172 9.31 -20.39 32.45
N VAL A 173 10.26 -20.08 33.33
CA VAL A 173 9.99 -19.55 34.67
C VAL A 173 9.91 -18.03 34.61
N VAL A 174 8.73 -17.47 34.78
CA VAL A 174 8.51 -16.01 34.75
C VAL A 174 9.16 -15.37 35.99
N LEU A 175 9.96 -14.34 35.76
CA LEU A 175 10.60 -13.52 36.79
C LEU A 175 9.86 -12.19 36.99
N LYS A 176 9.47 -11.54 35.91
CA LYS A 176 8.76 -10.25 35.95
C LYS A 176 7.76 -10.14 34.79
N THR A 177 6.60 -9.56 35.08
CA THR A 177 5.54 -9.29 34.11
C THR A 177 5.32 -7.79 34.01
N ALA A 178 5.23 -7.28 32.77
CA ALA A 178 4.82 -5.91 32.47
C ALA A 178 3.47 -5.92 31.74
N ASN A 179 2.59 -5.00 32.10
CA ASN A 179 1.30 -4.80 31.44
C ASN A 179 1.12 -3.34 31.07
N LYS A 180 0.55 -3.07 29.90
CA LYS A 180 0.21 -1.72 29.46
C LYS A 180 -1.10 -1.70 28.68
N GLY A 181 -2.03 -0.88 29.14
CA GLY A 181 -3.27 -0.58 28.43
C GLY A 181 -3.10 0.58 27.46
N VAL A 182 -3.68 0.44 26.27
CA VAL A 182 -3.77 1.47 25.24
C VAL A 182 -5.24 1.67 24.91
N GLU A 183 -5.76 2.87 25.10
CA GLU A 183 -7.13 3.24 24.76
C GLU A 183 -7.25 3.53 23.26
N ILE A 184 -8.22 2.88 22.62
CA ILE A 184 -8.60 3.23 21.25
C ILE A 184 -9.45 4.49 21.29
N ILE A 185 -8.99 5.54 20.58
CA ILE A 185 -9.71 6.81 20.51
C ILE A 185 -10.31 7.03 19.12
N LYS A 186 -11.32 7.90 19.03
CA LYS A 186 -11.76 8.41 17.74
C LYS A 186 -10.70 9.38 17.21
N PRO A 187 -10.47 9.41 15.87
CA PRO A 187 -9.69 10.47 15.25
C PRO A 187 -10.25 11.83 15.68
N LEU A 188 -9.38 12.75 16.06
CA LEU A 188 -9.78 14.12 16.40
C LEU A 188 -10.02 14.98 15.16
N LEU A 189 -9.38 14.58 14.06
CA LEU A 189 -9.47 15.23 12.75
C LEU A 189 -9.98 14.22 11.73
N TYR A 190 -10.80 14.70 10.80
CA TYR A 190 -11.24 13.96 9.63
C TYR A 190 -10.84 14.76 8.40
N ILE A 191 -10.10 14.16 7.48
CA ILE A 191 -9.63 14.79 6.26
C ILE A 191 -10.27 14.06 5.08
N ILE A 192 -10.82 14.83 4.15
CA ILE A 192 -11.35 14.35 2.87
C ILE A 192 -10.58 15.07 1.78
N GLN A 193 -10.21 14.31 0.75
CA GLN A 193 -9.69 14.85 -0.49
C GLN A 193 -10.68 14.58 -1.61
N GLU A 194 -10.96 15.62 -2.40
CA GLU A 194 -11.62 15.50 -3.67
C GLU A 194 -10.71 16.06 -4.77
N ILE A 195 -10.73 15.40 -5.92
CA ILE A 195 -10.06 15.89 -7.14
C ILE A 195 -11.17 16.08 -8.17
N ASN A 196 -11.26 17.28 -8.74
CA ASN A 196 -12.32 17.65 -9.69
C ASN A 196 -13.73 17.28 -9.15
N GLY A 197 -13.94 17.51 -7.82
CA GLY A 197 -15.21 17.23 -7.13
C GLY A 197 -15.51 15.75 -6.90
N ASN A 198 -14.53 14.84 -7.06
CA ASN A 198 -14.71 13.40 -6.86
C ASN A 198 -13.62 12.82 -5.94
N PRO A 199 -13.98 12.18 -4.81
CA PRO A 199 -13.00 11.59 -3.90
C PRO A 199 -12.30 10.34 -4.48
N LYS A 200 -12.91 9.72 -5.51
CA LYS A 200 -12.33 8.57 -6.24
C LYS A 200 -12.06 8.92 -7.70
N TYR A 201 -11.57 10.11 -7.95
CA TYR A 201 -11.25 10.57 -9.29
C TYR A 201 -10.23 9.63 -9.95
N VAL A 202 -10.55 9.19 -11.16
CA VAL A 202 -9.62 8.49 -12.06
C VAL A 202 -9.13 9.50 -13.07
N ALA A 203 -7.83 9.80 -13.03
CA ALA A 203 -7.25 10.83 -13.86
C ALA A 203 -6.82 10.31 -15.24
N ASN A 204 -6.63 11.22 -16.20
CA ASN A 204 -5.96 10.98 -17.46
C ASN A 204 -4.65 11.75 -17.51
N LEU A 205 -3.67 11.28 -18.29
CA LEU A 205 -2.49 12.07 -18.57
C LEU A 205 -2.89 13.40 -19.22
N GLY A 206 -2.26 14.49 -18.75
CA GLY A 206 -2.56 15.84 -19.19
C GLY A 206 -3.72 16.53 -18.45
N ASP A 207 -4.43 15.86 -17.55
CA ASP A 207 -5.50 16.49 -16.79
C ASP A 207 -4.99 17.61 -15.87
N LEU A 208 -5.78 18.67 -15.77
CA LEU A 208 -5.65 19.65 -14.70
C LEU A 208 -6.45 19.14 -13.49
N LEU A 209 -5.76 18.93 -12.39
CA LEU A 209 -6.35 18.46 -11.14
C LEU A 209 -6.69 19.65 -10.26
N ASP A 210 -7.95 19.80 -9.94
CA ASP A 210 -8.48 20.72 -8.93
C ASP A 210 -8.64 19.96 -7.62
N TYR A 211 -7.73 20.18 -6.68
CA TYR A 211 -7.74 19.58 -5.36
C TYR A 211 -8.53 20.40 -4.37
N GLU A 212 -9.53 19.79 -3.76
CA GLU A 212 -10.20 20.29 -2.58
C GLU A 212 -9.87 19.39 -1.37
N ILE A 213 -9.27 19.96 -0.34
CA ILE A 213 -9.00 19.28 0.93
C ILE A 213 -9.90 19.86 2.00
N THR A 214 -10.88 19.09 2.45
CA THR A 214 -11.73 19.42 3.59
C THR A 214 -11.18 18.77 4.85
N PHE A 215 -10.99 19.56 5.90
CA PHE A 215 -10.58 19.06 7.21
C PHE A 215 -11.60 19.46 8.27
N LYS A 216 -11.96 18.52 9.14
CA LYS A 216 -13.02 18.68 10.15
C LYS A 216 -12.53 18.27 11.52
N ASN A 217 -12.79 19.09 12.53
CA ASN A 217 -12.57 18.74 13.92
C ASN A 217 -13.75 17.90 14.42
N ILE A 218 -13.55 16.59 14.61
CA ILE A 218 -14.56 15.68 15.15
C ILE A 218 -14.35 15.38 16.64
N GLY A 219 -13.36 16.04 17.25
CA GLY A 219 -13.10 16.00 18.69
C GLY A 219 -13.93 17.05 19.47
N GLU A 220 -13.72 17.06 20.78
CA GLU A 220 -14.41 17.97 21.71
C GLU A 220 -13.57 19.22 22.06
N ARG A 221 -12.31 19.25 21.65
CA ARG A 221 -11.39 20.36 21.93
C ARG A 221 -11.29 21.31 20.75
N ILE A 222 -11.09 22.59 21.05
CA ILE A 222 -10.74 23.57 20.03
C ILE A 222 -9.31 23.29 19.59
N LEU A 223 -9.08 23.27 18.28
CA LEU A 223 -7.75 23.18 17.69
C LEU A 223 -7.31 24.57 17.24
N GLU A 224 -6.09 24.97 17.56
CA GLU A 224 -5.61 26.32 17.32
C GLU A 224 -4.19 26.32 16.73
N ASN A 225 -3.92 27.30 15.85
CA ASN A 225 -2.61 27.56 15.24
C ASN A 225 -2.00 26.35 14.50
N MET A 226 -2.85 25.65 13.76
CA MET A 226 -2.48 24.44 13.02
C MET A 226 -1.70 24.75 11.74
N PHE A 227 -0.95 23.73 11.29
CA PHE A 227 -0.30 23.70 9.98
C PHE A 227 -0.83 22.52 9.19
N LEU A 228 -1.23 22.78 7.94
CA LEU A 228 -1.56 21.74 6.99
C LEU A 228 -0.44 21.67 5.93
N ILE A 229 0.11 20.48 5.74
CA ILE A 229 1.15 20.22 4.76
C ILE A 229 0.61 19.19 3.79
N MET A 230 0.59 19.55 2.51
CA MET A 230 0.27 18.66 1.40
C MET A 230 1.56 18.28 0.68
N LYS A 231 1.92 17.01 0.67
CA LYS A 231 3.05 16.49 -0.08
C LYS A 231 2.54 15.74 -1.30
N LEU A 232 2.96 16.16 -2.49
CA LEU A 232 2.67 15.50 -3.77
C LEU A 232 3.82 14.55 -4.12
N GLU A 233 3.52 13.25 -4.30
CA GLU A 233 4.54 12.23 -4.48
C GLU A 233 4.63 11.80 -5.95
N GLY A 234 5.88 11.60 -6.41
CA GLY A 234 6.17 11.09 -7.74
C GLY A 234 6.46 12.18 -8.78
N GLU A 235 6.94 11.71 -9.92
CA GLU A 235 7.37 12.56 -11.05
C GLU A 235 6.25 12.87 -12.05
N ILE A 236 5.04 12.42 -11.77
CA ILE A 236 3.91 12.54 -12.67
C ILE A 236 3.34 13.96 -12.74
N PHE A 237 3.53 14.77 -11.70
CA PHE A 237 3.05 16.14 -11.64
C PHE A 237 3.92 17.10 -12.47
N ASP A 238 3.28 18.01 -13.16
CA ASP A 238 3.92 19.19 -13.75
C ASP A 238 3.87 20.34 -12.73
N PHE A 239 4.86 20.39 -11.85
CA PHE A 239 4.93 21.37 -10.77
C PHE A 239 5.06 22.83 -11.23
N ASP A 240 5.41 23.07 -12.48
CA ASP A 240 5.44 24.44 -13.04
C ASP A 240 4.03 25.00 -13.27
N THR A 241 3.03 24.13 -13.29
CA THR A 241 1.61 24.50 -13.42
C THR A 241 0.90 24.66 -12.08
N LEU A 242 1.57 24.32 -10.95
CA LEU A 242 0.94 24.36 -9.62
C LEU A 242 0.55 25.78 -9.26
N LYS A 243 -0.71 25.95 -8.85
CA LYS A 243 -1.30 27.22 -8.40
C LYS A 243 -2.08 27.00 -7.11
N THR A 244 -2.01 27.95 -6.22
CA THR A 244 -2.82 28.03 -5.01
C THR A 244 -3.07 29.48 -4.66
N ASP A 245 -4.26 29.83 -4.20
CA ASP A 245 -4.62 31.19 -3.76
C ASP A 245 -4.04 31.48 -2.37
N VAL A 246 -3.90 30.45 -1.56
CA VAL A 246 -3.33 30.50 -0.22
C VAL A 246 -2.31 29.37 -0.07
N GLY A 247 -1.29 29.57 0.74
CA GLY A 247 -0.26 28.56 0.94
C GLY A 247 1.04 28.85 0.19
N ARG A 248 2.09 28.16 0.56
CA ARG A 248 3.45 28.27 0.01
C ARG A 248 3.91 26.94 -0.55
N PHE A 249 4.25 26.92 -1.82
CA PHE A 249 4.80 25.74 -2.47
C PHE A 249 6.32 25.72 -2.35
N SER A 250 6.87 24.61 -1.85
CA SER A 250 8.30 24.28 -1.85
C SER A 250 8.57 23.26 -2.94
N LYS A 251 9.18 23.69 -4.05
CA LYS A 251 9.48 22.82 -5.20
C LYS A 251 10.50 21.74 -4.87
N ASP A 252 11.48 22.04 -3.99
CA ASP A 252 12.53 21.09 -3.61
C ASP A 252 12.01 19.90 -2.80
N GLU A 253 10.91 20.11 -2.08
CA GLU A 253 10.29 19.09 -1.23
C GLU A 253 8.96 18.56 -1.81
N ASN A 254 8.47 19.13 -2.91
CA ASN A 254 7.15 18.84 -3.50
C ASN A 254 6.01 19.02 -2.47
N LYS A 255 6.10 20.07 -1.63
CA LYS A 255 5.15 20.33 -0.55
C LYS A 255 4.47 21.68 -0.70
N ILE A 256 3.19 21.72 -0.38
CA ILE A 256 2.43 22.96 -0.17
C ILE A 256 2.18 23.10 1.33
N ILE A 257 2.52 24.24 1.90
CA ILE A 257 2.34 24.53 3.32
C ILE A 257 1.26 25.60 3.47
N PHE A 258 0.24 25.28 4.22
CA PHE A 258 -0.84 26.17 4.61
C PHE A 258 -0.75 26.41 6.12
N ASP A 259 -0.59 27.62 6.53
CA ASP A 259 -0.49 27.96 7.95
C ASP A 259 -1.68 28.82 8.44
N TYR A 260 -1.80 28.92 9.75
CA TYR A 260 -2.89 29.64 10.42
C TYR A 260 -2.89 31.15 10.14
N THR A 261 -1.86 31.71 9.53
CA THR A 261 -1.83 33.13 9.13
C THR A 261 -2.49 33.33 7.77
N MET A 262 -2.59 32.27 6.98
CA MET A 262 -3.13 32.29 5.62
C MET A 262 -4.56 31.75 5.57
N VAL A 263 -4.87 30.73 6.39
CA VAL A 263 -6.16 30.03 6.42
C VAL A 263 -6.80 30.26 7.80
N PRO A 264 -7.89 31.03 7.88
CA PRO A 264 -8.52 31.36 9.17
C PRO A 264 -8.96 30.15 9.98
N GLU A 265 -9.42 29.08 9.34
CA GLU A 265 -9.87 27.84 9.97
C GLU A 265 -8.71 27.10 10.63
N LEU A 266 -7.48 27.23 10.10
CA LEU A 266 -6.29 26.69 10.74
C LEU A 266 -5.89 27.47 11.99
N LYS A 267 -6.32 28.75 12.10
CA LYS A 267 -6.07 29.56 13.31
C LYS A 267 -6.92 29.07 14.47
N LYS A 268 -8.18 28.69 14.20
CA LYS A 268 -9.11 28.23 15.22
C LYS A 268 -10.20 27.37 14.61
N LEU A 269 -10.16 26.07 14.88
CA LEU A 269 -11.14 25.10 14.42
C LEU A 269 -11.94 24.58 15.61
N LEU A 270 -13.20 25.00 15.72
CA LEU A 270 -14.09 24.58 16.80
C LEU A 270 -14.51 23.12 16.65
N PRO A 271 -14.98 22.46 17.74
CA PRO A 271 -15.63 21.15 17.64
C PRO A 271 -16.72 21.14 16.56
N MET A 272 -16.72 20.10 15.75
CA MET A 272 -17.64 19.88 14.63
C MET A 272 -17.57 20.89 13.49
N SER A 273 -16.68 21.89 13.56
CA SER A 273 -16.45 22.79 12.43
C SER A 273 -15.43 22.21 11.43
N GLU A 274 -15.45 22.74 10.23
CA GLU A 274 -14.60 22.32 9.11
C GLU A 274 -13.96 23.52 8.42
N GLY A 275 -12.85 23.28 7.74
CA GLY A 275 -12.18 24.22 6.86
C GLY A 275 -11.86 23.55 5.54
N LYS A 276 -11.59 24.38 4.52
CA LYS A 276 -11.25 23.93 3.17
C LYS A 276 -10.04 24.67 2.65
N ILE A 277 -9.27 23.96 1.83
CA ILE A 277 -8.19 24.52 1.01
C ILE A 277 -8.28 23.96 -0.39
N GLU A 278 -7.85 24.76 -1.37
CA GLU A 278 -7.87 24.42 -2.79
C GLU A 278 -6.52 24.73 -3.41
N PHE A 279 -6.13 23.90 -4.38
CA PHE A 279 -4.98 24.14 -5.24
C PHE A 279 -5.13 23.35 -6.53
N TRP A 280 -4.42 23.77 -7.58
CA TRP A 280 -4.46 23.16 -8.91
C TRP A 280 -3.06 22.74 -9.35
N VAL A 281 -2.97 21.59 -9.99
CA VAL A 281 -1.73 21.12 -10.60
C VAL A 281 -2.06 20.23 -11.81
N LYS A 282 -1.29 20.35 -12.89
CA LYS A 282 -1.44 19.50 -14.06
C LYS A 282 -0.65 18.19 -13.91
N ILE A 283 -1.19 17.09 -14.43
CA ILE A 283 -0.46 15.87 -14.68
C ILE A 283 0.30 16.05 -16.03
N LYS A 284 1.51 15.51 -16.13
CA LYS A 284 2.26 15.49 -17.38
C LYS A 284 1.46 14.82 -18.50
N ASP A 285 1.63 15.31 -19.71
CA ASP A 285 0.94 14.76 -20.90
C ASP A 285 1.49 13.38 -21.31
N GLU A 286 2.72 13.06 -20.85
CA GLU A 286 3.42 11.81 -21.10
C GLU A 286 4.06 11.27 -19.82
N PHE A 287 3.89 9.97 -19.61
CA PHE A 287 4.43 9.25 -18.46
C PHE A 287 4.50 7.77 -18.82
N GLU A 288 5.67 7.15 -18.71
CA GLU A 288 5.91 5.81 -19.25
C GLU A 288 5.72 4.66 -18.24
N ASN A 289 5.50 4.96 -16.96
CA ASN A 289 5.35 3.92 -15.96
C ASN A 289 4.06 3.12 -16.15
N LYS A 290 4.16 1.81 -15.92
CA LYS A 290 3.00 0.92 -15.90
C LYS A 290 2.17 1.14 -14.64
N ASN A 291 0.83 1.11 -14.78
CA ASN A 291 -0.13 1.29 -13.71
C ASN A 291 0.13 2.58 -12.89
N PRO A 292 0.14 3.76 -13.55
CA PRO A 292 0.45 5.01 -12.88
C PRO A 292 -0.62 5.39 -11.84
N GLU A 293 -0.16 6.04 -10.79
CA GLU A 293 -0.96 6.41 -9.64
C GLU A 293 -0.53 7.79 -9.14
N ILE A 294 -1.48 8.58 -8.71
CA ILE A 294 -1.26 9.83 -8.00
C ILE A 294 -1.28 9.50 -6.51
N THR A 295 -0.18 9.73 -5.83
CA THR A 295 -0.12 9.58 -4.36
C THR A 295 0.21 10.91 -3.72
N ASN A 296 -0.49 11.23 -2.65
CA ASN A 296 -0.20 12.40 -1.85
C ASN A 296 -0.50 12.18 -0.37
N THR A 297 0.25 12.86 0.47
CA THR A 297 0.11 12.84 1.92
C THR A 297 -0.37 14.19 2.41
N VAL A 298 -1.45 14.20 3.18
CA VAL A 298 -1.96 15.38 3.89
C VAL A 298 -1.62 15.22 5.36
N SER A 299 -0.82 16.14 5.89
CA SER A 299 -0.46 16.19 7.31
C SER A 299 -1.06 17.43 7.95
N LEU A 300 -1.84 17.27 9.01
CA LEU A 300 -2.47 18.34 9.78
C LEU A 300 -2.21 18.13 11.26
N ASP A 301 -1.40 18.98 11.86
CA ASP A 301 -1.06 18.96 13.29
C ASP A 301 -0.62 17.57 13.82
N GLY A 302 0.20 16.86 13.01
CA GLY A 302 0.69 15.51 13.33
C GLY A 302 -0.28 14.37 13.01
N PHE A 303 -1.47 14.68 12.49
CA PHE A 303 -2.37 13.69 11.88
C PHE A 303 -2.03 13.59 10.39
N GLU A 304 -1.82 12.38 9.90
CA GLU A 304 -1.46 12.13 8.50
C GLU A 304 -2.48 11.21 7.83
N GLU A 305 -2.87 11.57 6.60
CA GLU A 305 -3.70 10.75 5.72
C GLU A 305 -3.05 10.66 4.34
N ILE A 306 -3.04 9.45 3.78
CA ILE A 306 -2.47 9.19 2.46
C ILE A 306 -3.61 8.91 1.50
N PHE A 307 -3.63 9.62 0.39
CA PHE A 307 -4.59 9.46 -0.69
C PHE A 307 -3.91 8.91 -1.92
N SER A 308 -4.61 8.04 -2.62
CA SER A 308 -4.15 7.44 -3.86
C SER A 308 -5.27 7.43 -4.89
N ASN A 309 -4.95 7.89 -6.10
CA ASN A 309 -5.87 7.95 -7.23
C ASN A 309 -5.22 7.30 -8.46
N LYS A 310 -5.93 6.38 -9.08
CA LYS A 310 -5.44 5.68 -10.28
C LYS A 310 -5.54 6.55 -11.52
N ILE A 311 -4.72 6.23 -12.53
CA ILE A 311 -4.67 6.95 -13.80
C ILE A 311 -5.00 5.99 -14.93
N ASN A 312 -5.85 6.45 -15.85
CA ASN A 312 -6.19 5.76 -17.08
C ASN A 312 -4.98 5.62 -18.01
N SER A 313 -4.92 4.52 -18.73
CA SER A 313 -3.99 4.41 -19.84
C SER A 313 -4.30 5.44 -20.94
N LYS A 314 -3.26 5.97 -21.56
CA LYS A 314 -3.39 6.72 -22.79
C LYS A 314 -3.56 5.70 -23.92
N ILE A 315 -4.72 5.73 -24.59
CA ILE A 315 -5.00 4.96 -25.81
C ILE A 315 -5.22 5.92 -26.99
N GLU A 316 -4.69 5.58 -28.14
CA GLU A 316 -4.86 6.36 -29.39
C GLU A 316 -5.25 5.45 -30.54
N ILE A 317 -6.07 5.97 -31.43
CA ILE A 317 -6.39 5.40 -32.73
C ILE A 317 -5.91 6.37 -33.82
N SER A 318 -5.14 5.86 -34.76
CA SER A 318 -4.78 6.57 -35.99
C SER A 318 -5.52 5.91 -37.14
N GLN A 319 -6.29 6.71 -37.90
CA GLN A 319 -6.96 6.32 -39.15
C GLN A 319 -6.38 7.12 -40.30
N LYS A 320 -5.87 6.47 -41.34
CA LYS A 320 -5.23 7.07 -42.48
C LYS A 320 -5.74 6.46 -43.77
N GLY A 321 -5.78 7.25 -44.85
CA GLY A 321 -6.17 6.82 -46.18
C GLY A 321 -5.07 7.03 -47.22
N TYR A 322 -4.92 6.06 -48.12
CA TYR A 322 -3.92 6.12 -49.21
C TYR A 322 -4.49 5.65 -50.53
N PHE A 323 -4.10 6.31 -51.60
CA PHE A 323 -4.25 5.80 -52.96
C PHE A 323 -2.96 5.13 -53.43
N SER A 324 -1.81 5.73 -53.12
CA SER A 324 -0.50 5.18 -53.41
C SER A 324 0.01 4.38 -52.21
N ASP A 325 -0.11 3.06 -52.28
CA ASP A 325 0.39 2.15 -51.26
C ASP A 325 1.05 0.91 -51.87
N GLU A 326 1.96 0.29 -51.12
CA GLU A 326 2.68 -0.93 -51.53
C GLU A 326 1.96 -2.20 -51.13
N ILE A 327 0.83 -2.13 -50.36
CA ILE A 327 0.15 -3.26 -49.78
C ILE A 327 -0.81 -3.92 -50.79
N PHE A 328 -1.74 -3.14 -51.37
CA PHE A 328 -2.80 -3.68 -52.21
C PHE A 328 -2.68 -3.21 -53.67
N GLY A 329 -2.03 -2.08 -53.96
CA GLY A 329 -1.99 -1.45 -55.27
C GLY A 329 -3.37 -0.98 -55.70
N ASN A 330 -3.76 0.24 -55.32
CA ASN A 330 -5.05 0.82 -55.68
C ASN A 330 -5.13 1.17 -57.16
N SER A 331 -6.37 1.24 -57.66
CA SER A 331 -6.64 1.46 -59.10
C SER A 331 -7.90 2.30 -59.27
N GLY A 332 -8.09 2.80 -60.47
CA GLY A 332 -9.23 3.63 -60.85
C GLY A 332 -8.79 5.06 -61.22
N PRO A 333 -9.76 5.87 -61.69
CA PRO A 333 -9.46 7.25 -62.04
C PRO A 333 -9.10 8.10 -60.81
N LEU A 334 -8.08 8.96 -60.97
CA LEU A 334 -7.66 9.97 -60.01
C LEU A 334 -7.45 11.30 -60.75
N PRO A 335 -8.29 12.30 -60.52
CA PRO A 335 -9.46 12.39 -59.64
C PRO A 335 -10.55 11.35 -59.89
N PRO A 336 -11.32 10.95 -58.81
CA PRO A 336 -12.41 10.00 -58.94
C PRO A 336 -13.51 10.52 -59.90
N ARG A 337 -14.13 9.61 -60.68
CA ARG A 337 -15.16 9.99 -61.64
C ARG A 337 -16.53 9.38 -61.30
N VAL A 338 -17.57 10.15 -61.56
CA VAL A 338 -18.96 9.66 -61.37
C VAL A 338 -19.21 8.35 -62.12
N GLY A 339 -19.68 7.32 -61.37
CA GLY A 339 -19.99 6.00 -61.89
C GLY A 339 -18.79 5.08 -62.13
N GLU A 340 -17.57 5.56 -61.99
CA GLU A 340 -16.34 4.74 -62.12
C GLU A 340 -15.81 4.35 -60.73
N THR A 341 -15.23 3.15 -60.66
CA THR A 341 -14.71 2.62 -59.37
C THR A 341 -13.28 3.10 -59.15
N THR A 342 -13.03 3.71 -58.00
CA THR A 342 -11.66 3.99 -57.49
C THR A 342 -11.44 3.30 -56.16
N THR A 343 -10.32 2.60 -56.02
CA THR A 343 -9.99 1.89 -54.76
C THR A 343 -9.01 2.68 -53.89
N TYR A 344 -9.12 2.53 -52.61
CA TYR A 344 -8.30 3.19 -51.61
C TYR A 344 -7.94 2.21 -50.48
N THR A 345 -6.79 2.41 -49.83
CA THR A 345 -6.34 1.67 -48.69
C THR A 345 -6.59 2.50 -47.45
N ILE A 346 -7.32 1.93 -46.46
CA ILE A 346 -7.46 2.50 -45.14
C ILE A 346 -6.55 1.74 -44.17
N MET A 347 -5.81 2.48 -43.36
CA MET A 347 -4.93 1.93 -42.33
C MET A 347 -5.39 2.36 -40.95
N TRP A 348 -5.54 1.39 -40.05
CA TRP A 348 -5.77 1.65 -38.63
C TRP A 348 -4.57 1.19 -37.83
N GLN A 349 -4.17 2.01 -36.84
CA GLN A 349 -3.16 1.67 -35.84
C GLN A 349 -3.65 2.08 -34.48
N VAL A 350 -3.57 1.19 -33.50
CA VAL A 350 -3.87 1.47 -32.09
C VAL A 350 -2.59 1.48 -31.27
N LYS A 351 -2.48 2.47 -30.39
CA LYS A 351 -1.38 2.59 -29.44
C LYS A 351 -1.91 2.61 -28.02
N ASN A 352 -1.20 1.95 -27.12
CA ASN A 352 -1.53 1.87 -25.70
C ASN A 352 -0.27 2.09 -24.85
N TRP A 353 -0.31 3.00 -23.88
CA TRP A 353 0.88 3.39 -23.12
C TRP A 353 1.03 2.66 -21.78
N ASN A 354 0.12 2.86 -20.83
CA ASN A 354 0.42 2.68 -19.41
C ASN A 354 -0.13 1.40 -18.78
N ASN A 355 -1.38 1.02 -19.10
CA ASN A 355 -2.07 -0.08 -18.43
C ASN A 355 -2.40 -1.21 -19.41
N ASP A 356 -2.57 -2.42 -18.89
CA ASP A 356 -3.09 -3.51 -19.71
C ASP A 356 -4.59 -3.30 -19.96
N LEU A 357 -5.00 -3.43 -21.23
CA LEU A 357 -6.36 -3.22 -21.69
C LEU A 357 -6.98 -4.53 -22.15
N LYS A 358 -8.29 -4.67 -21.98
CA LYS A 358 -9.11 -5.76 -22.52
C LYS A 358 -10.19 -5.24 -23.46
N ASN A 359 -10.75 -6.18 -24.23
CA ASN A 359 -11.89 -5.91 -25.13
C ASN A 359 -11.64 -4.72 -26.05
N VAL A 360 -10.38 -4.53 -26.47
CA VAL A 360 -10.01 -3.44 -27.39
C VAL A 360 -10.62 -3.70 -28.75
N LYS A 361 -11.41 -2.75 -29.23
CA LYS A 361 -12.05 -2.82 -30.55
C LYS A 361 -12.11 -1.45 -31.20
N VAL A 362 -12.00 -1.44 -32.52
CA VAL A 362 -12.16 -0.24 -33.34
C VAL A 362 -13.40 -0.37 -34.20
N LYS A 363 -14.19 0.68 -34.29
CA LYS A 363 -15.41 0.76 -35.10
C LYS A 363 -15.38 2.00 -35.98
N ALA A 364 -15.88 1.86 -37.21
CA ALA A 364 -16.20 2.98 -38.10
C ALA A 364 -17.30 2.61 -39.06
N THR A 365 -17.96 3.61 -39.66
CA THR A 365 -19.05 3.42 -40.61
C THR A 365 -18.63 3.75 -42.03
N LEU A 366 -19.00 2.92 -42.98
CA LEU A 366 -18.80 3.19 -44.42
C LEU A 366 -20.00 3.96 -45.01
N PRO A 367 -19.76 5.01 -45.79
CA PRO A 367 -20.80 5.65 -46.60
C PRO A 367 -21.44 4.68 -47.60
N PRO A 368 -22.70 4.92 -48.06
CA PRO A 368 -23.44 4.00 -48.95
C PRO A 368 -22.70 3.70 -50.28
N GLU A 369 -21.94 4.69 -50.80
CA GLU A 369 -21.19 4.63 -52.04
C GLU A 369 -19.85 3.88 -51.95
N VAL A 370 -19.46 3.54 -50.74
CA VAL A 370 -18.15 2.87 -50.47
C VAL A 370 -18.43 1.40 -50.13
N LYS A 371 -17.64 0.49 -50.66
CA LYS A 371 -17.72 -0.95 -50.41
C LYS A 371 -16.37 -1.50 -50.02
N LEU A 372 -16.36 -2.53 -49.16
CA LEU A 372 -15.16 -3.35 -48.90
C LEU A 372 -14.84 -4.19 -50.11
N THR A 373 -13.57 -4.29 -50.50
CA THR A 373 -13.15 -5.21 -51.57
C THR A 373 -12.83 -6.61 -51.06
N GLY A 374 -12.72 -6.78 -49.77
CA GLY A 374 -12.35 -8.03 -49.09
C GLY A 374 -10.85 -8.23 -48.89
N LYS A 375 -10.01 -7.30 -49.38
CA LYS A 375 -8.55 -7.37 -49.12
C LYS A 375 -8.23 -6.79 -47.74
N ILE A 376 -7.49 -7.55 -46.94
CA ILE A 376 -7.08 -7.18 -45.58
C ILE A 376 -5.59 -7.59 -45.41
N PHE A 377 -4.83 -6.75 -44.72
CA PHE A 377 -3.42 -7.02 -44.41
C PHE A 377 -3.12 -6.53 -42.96
N PRO A 378 -2.35 -7.29 -42.14
CA PRO A 378 -1.93 -8.67 -42.43
C PRO A 378 -3.11 -9.64 -42.45
N GLU A 379 -3.00 -10.74 -43.18
CA GLU A 379 -4.06 -11.75 -43.33
C GLU A 379 -4.52 -12.35 -42.00
N THR A 380 -3.61 -12.38 -41.02
CA THR A 380 -3.90 -12.82 -39.64
C THR A 380 -4.98 -12.01 -38.94
N GLU A 381 -5.17 -10.76 -39.33
CA GLU A 381 -6.21 -9.86 -38.76
C GLU A 381 -7.59 -10.05 -39.42
N ALA A 382 -7.68 -10.76 -40.54
CA ALA A 382 -8.94 -10.94 -41.25
C ALA A 382 -10.04 -11.62 -40.41
N SER A 383 -9.66 -12.54 -39.53
CA SER A 383 -10.61 -13.23 -38.62
C SER A 383 -11.17 -12.34 -37.51
N LYS A 384 -10.51 -11.22 -37.23
CA LYS A 384 -10.90 -10.22 -36.22
C LYS A 384 -11.63 -9.02 -36.81
N PHE A 385 -11.80 -9.01 -38.13
CA PHE A 385 -12.39 -7.90 -38.89
C PHE A 385 -13.77 -8.32 -39.44
N ALA A 386 -14.79 -7.58 -39.04
CA ALA A 386 -16.15 -7.84 -39.43
C ALA A 386 -16.80 -6.59 -40.05
N PHE A 387 -17.75 -6.81 -40.96
CA PHE A 387 -18.58 -5.75 -41.55
C PHE A 387 -20.02 -6.15 -41.46
N ASP A 388 -20.85 -5.29 -40.90
CA ASP A 388 -22.29 -5.44 -40.87
C ASP A 388 -22.92 -4.65 -42.04
N PRO A 389 -23.54 -5.31 -43.01
CA PRO A 389 -24.17 -4.66 -44.17
C PRO A 389 -25.39 -3.79 -43.83
N GLU A 390 -26.11 -4.05 -42.71
CA GLU A 390 -27.28 -3.29 -42.33
C GLU A 390 -26.92 -1.95 -41.70
N SER A 391 -26.04 -1.95 -40.68
CA SER A 391 -25.53 -0.74 -40.03
C SER A 391 -24.39 -0.08 -40.80
N ARG A 392 -23.79 -0.81 -41.75
CA ARG A 392 -22.58 -0.43 -42.49
C ARG A 392 -21.36 -0.17 -41.57
N GLU A 393 -21.39 -0.76 -40.40
CA GLU A 393 -20.31 -0.65 -39.41
C GLU A 393 -19.22 -1.72 -39.68
N ILE A 394 -17.97 -1.25 -39.65
CA ILE A 394 -16.80 -2.09 -39.60
C ILE A 394 -16.39 -2.22 -38.12
N VAL A 395 -16.05 -3.43 -37.69
CA VAL A 395 -15.54 -3.73 -36.38
C VAL A 395 -14.22 -4.50 -36.50
N TRP A 396 -13.17 -4.00 -35.89
CA TRP A 396 -11.90 -4.72 -35.74
C TRP A 396 -11.70 -5.06 -34.25
N GLU A 397 -11.76 -6.34 -33.91
CA GLU A 397 -11.63 -6.85 -32.55
C GLU A 397 -10.15 -7.20 -32.26
N ILE A 398 -9.43 -6.30 -31.61
CA ILE A 398 -8.03 -6.48 -31.26
C ILE A 398 -7.92 -7.46 -30.09
N GLY A 399 -8.85 -7.40 -29.09
CA GLY A 399 -8.84 -8.20 -27.87
C GLY A 399 -7.99 -7.57 -26.78
N ASP A 400 -7.11 -8.36 -26.16
CA ASP A 400 -6.23 -7.88 -25.09
C ASP A 400 -5.04 -7.09 -25.66
N LEU A 401 -4.72 -5.97 -25.05
CA LEU A 401 -3.63 -5.09 -25.48
C LEU A 401 -2.76 -4.65 -24.28
N SER A 402 -1.57 -5.19 -24.21
CA SER A 402 -0.63 -4.87 -23.12
C SER A 402 -0.14 -3.43 -23.16
N ALA A 403 0.28 -2.93 -22.01
CA ALA A 403 0.97 -1.65 -21.87
C ALA A 403 2.22 -1.58 -22.78
N GLY A 404 2.52 -0.39 -23.31
CA GLY A 404 3.68 -0.13 -24.17
C GLY A 404 3.53 -0.52 -25.64
N LYS A 405 2.41 -1.10 -26.06
CA LYS A 405 2.15 -1.46 -27.45
C LYS A 405 1.85 -0.24 -28.30
N GLY A 406 2.74 0.06 -29.23
CA GLY A 406 2.73 1.22 -30.12
C GLY A 406 3.79 2.27 -29.76
N PRO A 407 3.96 2.67 -28.50
CA PRO A 407 5.04 3.57 -28.08
C PRO A 407 6.42 2.90 -28.00
N SER A 408 6.53 1.76 -27.30
CA SER A 408 7.82 1.08 -27.02
C SER A 408 8.01 -0.19 -27.84
N GLU A 409 6.90 -0.84 -28.23
CA GLU A 409 6.86 -2.07 -29.02
C GLU A 409 5.90 -1.90 -30.19
N PRO A 410 6.00 -2.71 -31.27
CA PRO A 410 5.03 -2.67 -32.34
C PRO A 410 3.59 -2.82 -31.84
N GLY A 411 2.75 -1.83 -32.17
CA GLY A 411 1.32 -1.87 -31.86
C GLY A 411 0.51 -2.61 -32.93
N PRO A 412 -0.74 -3.02 -32.59
CA PRO A 412 -1.65 -3.61 -33.55
C PRO A 412 -1.96 -2.62 -34.69
N ASN A 413 -1.92 -3.11 -35.91
CA ASN A 413 -2.28 -2.36 -37.11
C ASN A 413 -2.98 -3.27 -38.13
N ILE A 414 -3.84 -2.66 -38.93
CA ILE A 414 -4.56 -3.33 -40.00
C ILE A 414 -4.69 -2.39 -41.18
N ALA A 415 -4.53 -2.91 -42.37
CA ALA A 415 -4.89 -2.23 -43.62
C ALA A 415 -6.04 -3.01 -44.28
N PHE A 416 -7.00 -2.30 -44.84
CA PHE A 416 -8.05 -2.87 -45.66
C PHE A 416 -8.39 -2.01 -46.82
N GLN A 417 -8.79 -2.64 -47.96
CA GLN A 417 -9.10 -1.93 -49.17
C GLN A 417 -10.60 -1.68 -49.32
N ILE A 418 -10.92 -0.43 -49.67
CA ILE A 418 -12.28 -0.01 -49.97
C ILE A 418 -12.37 0.45 -51.46
N ALA A 419 -13.59 0.46 -52.01
CA ALA A 419 -13.90 0.92 -53.36
C ALA A 419 -15.00 1.97 -53.31
N LEU A 420 -14.75 3.16 -53.81
CA LEU A 420 -15.71 4.24 -54.00
C LEU A 420 -16.27 4.20 -55.42
N ILE A 421 -17.58 4.36 -55.54
CA ILE A 421 -18.27 4.63 -56.83
C ILE A 421 -19.03 5.95 -56.64
N PRO A 422 -18.45 7.09 -57.03
CA PRO A 422 -19.09 8.39 -56.82
C PRO A 422 -20.43 8.54 -57.55
N THR A 423 -21.39 9.17 -56.87
CA THR A 423 -22.67 9.55 -57.51
C THR A 423 -22.59 10.91 -58.17
N LEU A 424 -23.58 11.25 -58.99
CA LEU A 424 -23.68 12.56 -59.63
C LEU A 424 -23.73 13.72 -58.61
N GLU A 425 -24.35 13.47 -57.42
CA GLU A 425 -24.46 14.46 -56.34
C GLU A 425 -23.12 14.76 -55.65
N GLN A 426 -22.12 13.90 -55.80
CA GLN A 426 -20.78 14.06 -55.25
C GLN A 426 -19.84 14.79 -56.22
N ARG A 427 -20.26 15.08 -57.43
CA ARG A 427 -19.47 15.80 -58.38
C ARG A 427 -19.08 17.18 -57.87
N GLY A 428 -17.79 17.52 -58.00
CA GLY A 428 -17.21 18.76 -57.45
C GLY A 428 -16.97 18.77 -55.94
N LYS A 429 -17.14 17.63 -55.28
CA LYS A 429 -16.94 17.45 -53.80
C LYS A 429 -15.85 16.42 -53.55
N SER A 430 -15.36 16.38 -52.28
CA SER A 430 -14.46 15.36 -51.77
C SER A 430 -15.27 14.45 -50.80
N PRO A 431 -15.89 13.36 -51.29
CA PRO A 431 -16.72 12.51 -50.46
C PRO A 431 -15.92 11.77 -49.39
N ILE A 432 -16.58 11.52 -48.26
CA ILE A 432 -16.02 10.73 -47.17
C ILE A 432 -15.88 9.27 -47.64
N LEU A 433 -14.72 8.70 -47.46
CA LEU A 433 -14.41 7.29 -47.74
C LEU A 433 -14.76 6.38 -46.55
N ILE A 434 -14.53 6.86 -45.33
CA ILE A 434 -14.86 6.18 -44.09
C ILE A 434 -15.11 7.21 -42.98
N GLY A 435 -16.09 7.00 -42.14
CA GLY A 435 -16.42 7.86 -41.00
C GLY A 435 -15.35 7.86 -39.93
N GLU A 436 -15.62 8.54 -38.82
CA GLU A 436 -14.74 8.55 -37.66
C GLU A 436 -14.46 7.11 -37.17
N ALA A 437 -13.19 6.82 -36.90
CA ALA A 437 -12.83 5.55 -36.25
C ALA A 437 -12.81 5.74 -34.74
N LYS A 438 -13.62 4.93 -34.03
CA LYS A 438 -13.74 4.94 -32.58
C LYS A 438 -13.06 3.70 -32.00
N VAL A 439 -12.02 3.87 -31.18
CA VAL A 439 -11.47 2.80 -30.36
C VAL A 439 -12.14 2.80 -28.99
N SER A 440 -12.52 1.63 -28.50
CA SER A 440 -12.99 1.42 -27.13
C SER A 440 -12.23 0.28 -26.47
N ALA A 441 -12.01 0.38 -25.15
CA ALA A 441 -11.27 -0.59 -24.35
C ALA A 441 -11.71 -0.55 -22.90
N GLU A 442 -11.44 -1.63 -22.16
CA GLU A 442 -11.56 -1.70 -20.70
C GLU A 442 -10.15 -1.64 -20.09
N ASP A 443 -9.88 -0.60 -19.30
CA ASP A 443 -8.62 -0.44 -18.57
C ASP A 443 -8.66 -1.26 -17.29
N LEU A 444 -7.74 -2.20 -17.16
CA LEU A 444 -7.72 -3.14 -16.03
C LEU A 444 -7.20 -2.51 -14.72
N TRP A 445 -6.45 -1.43 -14.81
CA TRP A 445 -5.88 -0.78 -13.62
C TRP A 445 -6.91 0.03 -12.84
N PRO A 446 -7.57 1.04 -13.42
CA PRO A 446 -8.62 1.79 -12.75
C PRO A 446 -10.00 1.13 -12.86
N GLU A 447 -10.16 0.05 -13.64
CA GLU A 447 -11.44 -0.60 -13.95
C GLU A 447 -12.40 0.36 -14.69
N ALA A 448 -11.88 1.08 -15.67
CA ALA A 448 -12.60 2.11 -16.41
C ALA A 448 -12.72 1.78 -17.90
N THR A 449 -13.77 2.30 -18.54
CA THR A 449 -13.93 2.22 -19.99
C THR A 449 -13.26 3.42 -20.65
N LEU A 450 -12.41 3.15 -21.64
CA LEU A 450 -11.72 4.16 -22.44
C LEU A 450 -12.33 4.25 -23.83
N GLU A 451 -12.44 5.46 -24.35
CA GLU A 451 -12.85 5.72 -25.72
C GLU A 451 -12.00 6.85 -26.33
N ARG A 452 -11.59 6.68 -27.60
CA ARG A 452 -10.92 7.73 -28.39
C ARG A 452 -11.42 7.64 -29.82
N ILE A 453 -11.38 8.76 -30.51
CA ILE A 453 -11.88 8.93 -31.87
C ILE A 453 -10.75 9.49 -32.74
N SER A 454 -10.66 9.00 -33.97
CA SER A 454 -9.85 9.55 -35.06
C SER A 454 -10.77 10.17 -36.11
N ASN A 455 -10.28 11.21 -36.79
CA ASN A 455 -11.03 11.91 -37.83
C ASN A 455 -11.47 10.98 -38.99
N PRO A 456 -12.56 11.29 -39.67
CA PRO A 456 -12.95 10.61 -40.90
C PRO A 456 -11.89 10.82 -42.01
N VAL A 457 -11.85 9.92 -42.96
CA VAL A 457 -11.01 10.04 -44.15
C VAL A 457 -11.90 10.30 -45.35
N ASP A 458 -11.54 11.30 -46.15
CA ASP A 458 -12.17 11.62 -47.43
C ASP A 458 -11.20 11.42 -48.62
N THR A 459 -11.65 11.72 -49.81
CA THR A 459 -10.87 11.53 -51.03
C THR A 459 -9.69 12.51 -51.22
N THR A 460 -9.52 13.53 -50.36
CA THR A 460 -8.35 14.40 -50.38
C THR A 460 -7.07 13.73 -49.86
N LEU A 461 -7.23 12.67 -49.04
CA LEU A 461 -6.16 11.81 -48.51
C LEU A 461 -4.95 12.60 -47.97
N PRO A 462 -5.11 13.41 -46.93
CA PRO A 462 -4.06 14.29 -46.44
C PRO A 462 -2.80 13.54 -45.94
N ASP A 463 -2.90 12.25 -45.69
CA ASP A 463 -1.79 11.38 -45.28
C ASP A 463 -1.01 10.77 -46.45
N ASP A 464 -1.52 10.89 -47.70
CA ASP A 464 -0.84 10.42 -48.93
C ASP A 464 -0.07 11.56 -49.57
N PRO A 465 1.27 11.58 -49.49
CA PRO A 465 2.08 12.69 -49.99
C PRO A 465 2.07 12.81 -51.53
N THR A 466 1.53 11.83 -52.24
CA THR A 466 1.42 11.82 -53.70
C THR A 466 0.14 12.44 -54.20
N ILE A 467 -0.82 12.73 -53.32
CA ILE A 467 -2.15 13.26 -53.63
C ILE A 467 -2.21 14.76 -53.29
N THR A 468 -2.82 15.53 -54.16
CA THR A 468 -3.19 16.93 -53.87
C THR A 468 -4.70 17.02 -53.61
N ASP A 469 -5.15 18.05 -52.92
CA ASP A 469 -6.59 18.26 -52.61
C ASP A 469 -7.45 18.25 -53.88
N GLU A 470 -6.92 18.79 -55.01
CA GLU A 470 -7.61 18.84 -56.29
C GLU A 470 -7.83 17.43 -56.90
N MET A 471 -6.91 16.48 -56.63
CA MET A 471 -7.02 15.10 -57.05
C MET A 471 -8.08 14.34 -56.27
N GLY A 472 -8.51 14.85 -55.12
CA GLY A 472 -9.63 14.29 -54.31
C GLY A 472 -11.01 14.72 -54.78
N ILE A 473 -11.14 15.70 -55.67
CA ILE A 473 -12.41 16.25 -56.13
C ILE A 473 -13.01 15.37 -57.22
N VAL A 474 -14.24 14.85 -57.01
CA VAL A 474 -14.97 14.03 -57.97
C VAL A 474 -15.26 14.80 -59.26
N GLN A 475 -14.98 14.21 -60.41
CA GLN A 475 -15.20 14.76 -61.78
C GLN A 475 -16.42 14.15 -62.45
#